data_2da85ecd95af1e94ce3c313cd0e437fe
#
_entry.id   2da85ecd95af1e94ce3c313cd0e437fe
#
_cell.length_a   1.000
_cell.length_b   1.000
_cell.length_c   1.000
_cell.angle_alpha   90.00
_cell.angle_beta   90.00
_cell.angle_gamma   90.00
#
_symmetry.space_group_name_H-M   'P 1'
#
loop_
_entity.id
_entity.type
_entity.pdbx_description
1 polymer ?
#
loop_
_entity_poly.entity_id
_entity_poly.type
_entity_poly.pdbx_seq_one_letter_code
_entity_poly.pdbx_strand_id
1 'polypeptide(L)'
;MDKWGKEELDAGEELVNVRIEPSHQIIRDGNGAEIQLTATLFFDCRNSRPKETEIHIDDIIDFNGSMHQVKSVEPLYDEKKLHHYEIGLVKYGKN
;
A
#
# COMPACT_ATOMS: atom_id res chain seq x y z
N MET A 1 -10.32 21.17 4.66
CA MET A 1 -10.54 20.69 4.45
C MET A 1 -10.78 20.18 4.62
N ASP A 2 -10.38 19.93 4.72
CA ASP A 2 -10.65 19.25 4.67
C ASP A 2 -10.54 18.72 4.98
N LYS A 3 -10.26 18.80 5.33
CA LYS A 3 -10.21 18.26 5.42
C LYS A 3 -10.03 17.75 5.63
N TRP A 4 -9.54 17.86 5.94
CA TRP A 4 -9.45 17.22 5.81
C TRP A 4 -9.63 17.13 5.63
N GLY A 5 -9.16 16.95 5.47
CA GLY A 5 -9.34 16.78 5.01
C GLY A 5 -9.47 16.40 4.83
N LYS A 6 -9.32 16.36 4.97
CA LYS A 6 -9.65 16.12 4.59
C LYS A 6 -9.66 15.92 4.24
N GLU A 7 -9.18 15.95 4.38
CA GLU A 7 -9.32 15.70 3.91
C GLU A 7 -9.20 15.29 3.58
N GLU A 8 -9.05 15.35 3.74
CA GLU A 8 -8.97 14.92 3.39
C GLU A 8 -8.60 14.35 3.12
N LEU A 9 -8.25 14.13 3.36
CA LEU A 9 -7.78 13.62 3.14
C LEU A 9 -8.01 13.28 2.69
N ASP A 10 -7.64 13.41 2.45
CA ASP A 10 -7.77 12.96 1.58
C ASP A 10 -8.54 12.12 1.57
N ALA A 11 -9.26 12.36 1.13
CA ALA A 11 -10.29 11.45 1.34
C ALA A 11 -9.93 10.18 0.72
N GLY A 12 -9.79 9.22 1.48
CA GLY A 12 -9.28 7.99 1.02
C GLY A 12 -10.23 7.29 0.10
N GLU A 13 -9.70 6.66 -0.93
CA GLU A 13 -10.43 5.69 -1.71
C GLU A 13 -10.47 4.38 -0.95
N GLU A 14 -11.57 3.68 -1.06
CA GLU A 14 -11.68 2.36 -0.47
C GLU A 14 -11.16 1.33 -1.46
N LEU A 15 -10.17 0.55 -1.03
CA LEU A 15 -9.65 -0.54 -1.85
C LEU A 15 -10.52 -1.77 -1.64
N VAL A 16 -10.90 -2.42 -2.72
CA VAL A 16 -11.82 -3.56 -2.70
C VAL A 16 -11.14 -4.75 -3.34
N ASN A 17 -11.39 -5.93 -2.79
CA ASN A 17 -10.81 -7.18 -3.28
C ASN A 17 -9.29 -7.17 -3.23
N VAL A 18 -8.75 -6.63 -2.15
CA VAL A 18 -7.31 -6.69 -1.90
C VAL A 18 -7.06 -7.67 -0.76
N ARG A 19 -5.83 -8.15 -0.69
CA ARG A 19 -5.42 -9.05 0.37
C ARG A 19 -4.24 -8.44 1.09
N ILE A 20 -4.25 -8.49 2.41
CA ILE A 20 -3.15 -8.02 3.22
C ILE A 20 -2.68 -9.19 4.07
N GLU A 21 -1.39 -9.48 4.02
CA GLU A 21 -0.79 -10.58 4.77
C GLU A 21 0.35 -10.06 5.62
N PRO A 22 0.56 -10.62 6.80
CA PRO A 22 1.73 -10.25 7.61
C PRO A 22 3.02 -10.54 6.84
N SER A 23 4.02 -9.74 7.07
CA SER A 23 5.31 -9.89 6.41
C SER A 23 6.41 -9.52 7.38
N HIS A 24 7.55 -10.19 7.25
CA HIS A 24 8.74 -9.83 7.99
C HIS A 24 9.89 -9.54 7.04
N GLN A 25 9.57 -9.32 5.77
CA GLN A 25 10.57 -9.08 4.76
C GLN A 25 11.32 -7.79 5.05
N ILE A 26 12.61 -7.79 4.81
CA ILE A 26 13.46 -6.60 4.96
C ILE A 26 13.75 -6.06 3.57
N ILE A 27 13.47 -4.78 3.39
CA ILE A 27 13.74 -4.09 2.13
C ILE A 27 14.70 -2.94 2.40
N ARG A 28 15.22 -2.33 1.32
CA ARG A 28 16.05 -1.14 1.44
C ARG A 28 15.33 0.02 0.77
N ASP A 29 15.37 1.18 1.43
CA ASP A 29 14.82 2.38 0.84
C ASP A 29 15.82 3.02 -0.11
N GLY A 30 15.47 4.18 -0.67
CA GLY A 30 16.33 4.89 -1.63
C GLY A 30 17.63 5.37 -1.04
N ASN A 31 17.75 5.43 0.28
CA ASN A 31 18.97 5.84 0.97
C ASN A 31 19.77 4.64 1.47
N GLY A 32 19.32 3.43 1.17
CA GLY A 32 20.04 2.23 1.58
C GLY A 32 19.72 1.77 3.00
N ALA A 33 18.82 2.45 3.71
CA ALA A 33 18.44 2.03 5.04
C ALA A 33 17.56 0.80 4.97
N GLU A 34 17.73 -0.11 5.92
CA GLU A 34 16.92 -1.32 5.98
C GLU A 34 15.61 -1.01 6.67
N ILE A 35 14.54 -1.53 6.09
CA ILE A 35 13.20 -1.38 6.63
C ILE A 35 12.59 -2.76 6.72
N GLN A 36 12.11 -3.14 7.92
CA GLN A 36 11.39 -4.39 8.08
C GLN A 36 9.91 -4.13 7.88
N LEU A 37 9.31 -4.82 6.91
CA LEU A 37 7.90 -4.66 6.62
C LEU A 37 7.05 -5.29 7.72
N THR A 38 5.87 -4.75 7.91
CA THR A 38 4.87 -5.31 8.82
C THR A 38 3.88 -6.18 8.05
N ALA A 39 3.57 -5.80 6.82
CA ALA A 39 2.57 -6.49 6.03
C ALA A 39 2.82 -6.23 4.54
N THR A 40 2.21 -7.05 3.72
CA THR A 40 2.20 -6.86 2.27
C THR A 40 0.76 -6.82 1.79
N LEU A 41 0.44 -5.83 0.98
CA LEU A 41 -0.87 -5.70 0.35
C LEU A 41 -0.74 -6.17 -1.09
N PHE A 42 -1.65 -7.04 -1.49
CA PHE A 42 -1.70 -7.56 -2.85
C PHE A 42 -2.87 -6.91 -3.58
N PHE A 43 -2.55 -6.14 -4.61
CA PHE A 43 -3.55 -5.47 -5.43
C PHE A 43 -3.56 -6.12 -6.80
N ASP A 44 -4.65 -6.83 -7.10
CA ASP A 44 -4.81 -7.58 -8.35
C ASP A 44 -5.37 -6.63 -9.40
N CYS A 45 -4.64 -6.42 -10.50
CA CYS A 45 -5.05 -5.47 -11.51
C CYS A 45 -6.34 -5.85 -12.21
N ARG A 46 -6.74 -7.13 -12.15
CA ARG A 46 -7.98 -7.57 -12.75
C ARG A 46 -9.17 -7.43 -11.83
N ASN A 47 -9.01 -7.79 -10.55
CA ASN A 47 -10.14 -7.92 -9.63
C ASN A 47 -10.20 -6.85 -8.57
N SER A 48 -9.08 -6.26 -8.20
CA SER A 48 -9.07 -5.22 -7.17
C SER A 48 -9.57 -3.90 -7.74
N ARG A 49 -10.12 -3.08 -6.85
CA ARG A 49 -10.69 -1.79 -7.24
C ARG A 49 -10.24 -0.72 -6.26
N PRO A 50 -10.20 0.55 -6.66
CA PRO A 50 -10.53 1.08 -7.99
C PRO A 50 -9.51 0.63 -9.03
N LYS A 51 -9.96 0.51 -10.28
CA LYS A 51 -9.13 -0.12 -11.30
C LYS A 51 -7.91 0.69 -11.68
N GLU A 52 -7.99 2.00 -11.61
CA GLU A 52 -6.89 2.89 -11.99
C GLU A 52 -6.31 3.61 -10.79
N THR A 53 -6.42 2.97 -9.64
CA THR A 53 -5.83 3.54 -8.42
C THR A 53 -4.32 3.62 -8.56
N GLU A 54 -3.75 4.71 -8.07
CA GLU A 54 -2.31 4.87 -7.96
C GLU A 54 -1.93 4.88 -6.49
N ILE A 55 -1.02 3.99 -6.14
CA ILE A 55 -0.52 3.90 -4.77
C ILE A 55 0.96 4.24 -4.81
N HIS A 56 1.36 5.20 -3.99
CA HIS A 56 2.73 5.73 -4.01
C HIS A 56 3.42 5.50 -2.69
N ILE A 57 4.75 5.55 -2.74
CA ILE A 57 5.57 5.50 -1.52
C ILE A 57 5.10 6.62 -0.58
N ASP A 58 4.99 6.28 0.69
CA ASP A 58 4.57 7.17 1.78
C ASP A 58 3.06 7.44 1.85
N ASP A 59 2.28 6.85 0.95
CA ASP A 59 0.83 6.86 1.13
C ASP A 59 0.46 6.12 2.40
N ILE A 60 -0.69 6.50 2.97
CA ILE A 60 -1.20 5.88 4.19
C ILE A 60 -2.38 5.01 3.84
N ILE A 61 -2.37 3.80 4.35
CA ILE A 61 -3.45 2.84 4.14
C ILE A 61 -4.01 2.45 5.50
N ASP A 62 -5.33 2.60 5.66
CA ASP A 62 -6.04 2.19 6.86
C ASP A 62 -6.58 0.79 6.63
N PHE A 63 -6.18 -0.14 7.49
CA PHE A 63 -6.67 -1.50 7.44
C PHE A 63 -7.19 -1.87 8.82
N ASN A 64 -8.51 -1.99 8.94
CA ASN A 64 -9.18 -2.35 10.20
C ASN A 64 -8.79 -1.41 11.34
N GLY A 65 -8.69 -0.12 11.04
CA GLY A 65 -8.36 0.86 12.06
C GLY A 65 -6.89 1.01 12.36
N SER A 66 -6.05 0.22 11.71
CA SER A 66 -4.60 0.34 11.86
C SER A 66 -4.03 1.04 10.65
N MET A 67 -3.27 2.10 10.89
CA MET A 67 -2.66 2.85 9.81
C MET A 67 -1.34 2.22 9.42
N HIS A 68 -1.08 2.17 8.13
CA HIS A 68 0.15 1.64 7.56
C HIS A 68 0.68 2.62 6.55
N GLN A 69 2.00 2.70 6.47
CA GLN A 69 2.64 3.55 5.47
C GLN A 69 3.25 2.68 4.38
N VAL A 70 3.04 3.07 3.13
CA VAL A 70 3.59 2.37 1.98
C VAL A 70 5.07 2.63 1.89
N LYS A 71 5.87 1.56 1.87
CA LYS A 71 7.33 1.67 1.77
C LYS A 71 7.87 1.10 0.47
N SER A 72 7.10 0.27 -0.22
CA SER A 72 7.52 -0.22 -1.52
C SER A 72 6.29 -0.50 -2.37
N VAL A 73 6.42 -0.32 -3.66
CA VAL A 73 5.37 -0.64 -4.63
C VAL A 73 6.06 -1.41 -5.75
N GLU A 74 5.76 -2.68 -5.85
CA GLU A 74 6.41 -3.54 -6.82
C GLU A 74 5.38 -4.03 -7.82
N PRO A 75 5.48 -3.60 -9.10
CA PRO A 75 4.59 -4.14 -10.13
C PRO A 75 5.12 -5.50 -10.58
N LEU A 76 4.21 -6.44 -10.72
CA LEU A 76 4.55 -7.79 -11.13
C LEU A 76 3.78 -8.11 -12.40
N TYR A 77 4.50 -8.61 -13.39
CA TYR A 77 3.96 -8.85 -14.72
C TYR A 77 3.80 -10.34 -14.97
N ASP A 78 2.76 -10.67 -15.72
CA ASP A 78 2.59 -11.99 -16.30
C ASP A 78 2.86 -11.83 -17.78
N GLU A 79 4.03 -12.31 -18.21
CA GLU A 79 4.53 -12.06 -19.55
C GLU A 79 4.68 -10.56 -19.76
N LYS A 80 3.87 -9.95 -20.61
CA LYS A 80 3.98 -8.52 -20.88
C LYS A 80 2.86 -7.69 -20.25
N LYS A 81 1.97 -8.34 -19.50
CA LYS A 81 0.84 -7.65 -18.90
C LYS A 81 1.07 -7.45 -17.41
N LEU A 82 0.77 -6.27 -16.94
CA LEU A 82 0.79 -6.01 -15.50
C LEU A 82 -0.28 -6.86 -14.84
N HIS A 83 0.14 -7.69 -13.89
CA HIS A 83 -0.74 -8.65 -13.25
C HIS A 83 -1.22 -8.15 -11.89
N HIS A 84 -0.28 -7.74 -11.05
CA HIS A 84 -0.66 -7.24 -9.72
C HIS A 84 0.49 -6.40 -9.17
N TYR A 85 0.18 -5.71 -8.08
CA TYR A 85 1.19 -5.00 -7.29
C TYR A 85 1.36 -5.70 -5.96
N GLU A 86 2.59 -5.77 -5.49
CA GLU A 86 2.88 -6.12 -4.11
C GLU A 86 3.38 -4.87 -3.42
N ILE A 87 2.67 -4.48 -2.37
CA ILE A 87 2.88 -3.21 -1.72
C ILE A 87 3.35 -3.49 -0.31
N GLY A 88 4.59 -3.08 -0.01
CA GLY A 88 5.15 -3.28 1.31
C GLY A 88 4.69 -2.21 2.26
N LEU A 89 4.22 -2.64 3.43
CA LEU A 89 3.62 -1.75 4.41
C LEU A 89 4.36 -1.85 5.73
N VAL A 90 4.48 -0.72 6.41
CA VAL A 90 4.98 -0.64 7.78
C VAL A 90 3.91 0.01 8.62
N LYS A 91 3.68 -0.53 9.81
CA LYS A 91 2.70 0.05 10.72
C LYS A 91 3.10 1.49 11.03
N TYR A 92 2.15 2.38 10.98
CA TYR A 92 2.39 3.81 11.06
C TYR A 92 1.72 4.37 12.29
N GLY A 93 2.47 5.16 13.04
CA GLY A 93 1.94 5.82 14.21
C GLY A 93 1.89 4.91 15.42
N LYS A 94 1.22 5.40 16.44
CA LYS A 94 1.06 4.66 17.68
C LYS A 94 -0.31 4.01 17.71
N ASN A 95 -0.33 2.73 17.91
CA ASN A 95 -1.59 2.01 18.02
C ASN A 95 -1.52 0.98 19.10
#